data_5afd499d07b5ec373e0ad636e5a23289
#
_entry.id   5afd499d07b5ec373e0ad636e5a23289
#
_cell.length_a   1.000
_cell.length_b   1.000
_cell.length_c   1.000
_cell.angle_alpha   90.00
_cell.angle_beta   90.00
_cell.angle_gamma   90.00
#
_symmetry.space_group_name_H-M   'P 1'
#
loop_
_entity.id
_entity.type
_entity.pdbx_description
1 polymer ?
#
loop_
_entity_poly.entity_id
_entity_poly.type
_entity_poly.pdbx_seq_one_letter_code
_entity_poly.pdbx_strand_id
1 'polypeptide(L)'
;MRFLHTADWHLGRIFYGQYLTEDQAHVLENQFFSILKDEKIDGILLAGDVFDRAVPPIEAIELWNSIITRLAMDYKVPLFVVSGNHDGAERLEVGRSMLSRSGIHIWGSPHHALQPFEFEGVDGKVAICPMPFSEPRRIGDALGLSSANNSLQTIQSLENAIDADTKTKAKSKRSKSKKASVDIIEDSLFASVDMADTNLADVETNDVVTQDLDRNNETTLNLHNYDQMYQAWSNHLRTQVPKGMRSIAISHAFVMGGEICESERTLSIGGSEQVSPQVFKDFHYTALGHLHGPQRMGADYIRYSGSPLKYSFDEHTQKKSFTIIDMDVKGKVDISTIPVEAKRDVVILEGYFEDLLNNKE
;
A
#
# COMPACT_ATOMS: atom_id res chain seq x y z
N MET A 1 0.15 12.13 -22.90
CA MET A 1 1.26 11.68 -22.02
C MET A 1 1.36 10.19 -22.00
N ARG A 2 2.57 9.67 -21.97
CA ARG A 2 2.86 8.23 -21.95
C ARG A 2 3.54 7.85 -20.64
N PHE A 3 2.95 6.91 -19.90
CA PHE A 3 3.51 6.42 -18.65
C PHE A 3 3.91 4.95 -18.78
N LEU A 4 4.96 4.56 -18.06
CA LEU A 4 5.31 3.17 -17.84
C LEU A 4 4.88 2.78 -16.42
N HIS A 5 4.02 1.76 -16.29
CA HIS A 5 3.61 1.19 -15.02
C HIS A 5 4.31 -0.15 -14.79
N THR A 6 4.93 -0.27 -13.64
CA THR A 6 5.58 -1.47 -13.11
C THR A 6 5.36 -1.56 -11.61
N ALA A 7 5.55 -2.74 -11.02
CA ALA A 7 5.39 -3.00 -9.59
C ALA A 7 6.19 -4.24 -9.18
N ASP A 8 6.25 -4.49 -7.90
CA ASP A 8 6.67 -5.77 -7.32
C ASP A 8 8.06 -6.22 -7.84
N TRP A 9 9.02 -5.31 -7.77
CA TRP A 9 10.38 -5.58 -8.21
C TRP A 9 11.10 -6.54 -7.28
N HIS A 10 10.79 -6.53 -5.98
CA HIS A 10 11.35 -7.40 -4.95
C HIS A 10 12.87 -7.50 -5.04
N LEU A 11 13.56 -6.36 -5.17
CA LEU A 11 15.02 -6.34 -5.28
C LEU A 11 15.67 -7.09 -4.11
N GLY A 12 16.58 -8.02 -4.45
CA GLY A 12 17.23 -8.91 -3.47
C GLY A 12 16.45 -10.17 -3.13
N ARG A 13 15.42 -10.53 -3.94
CA ARG A 13 14.67 -11.78 -3.80
C ARG A 13 15.58 -12.99 -3.91
N ILE A 14 15.33 -13.97 -3.04
CA ILE A 14 15.93 -15.30 -3.11
C ILE A 14 14.82 -16.28 -3.48
N PHE A 15 15.02 -17.02 -4.56
CA PHE A 15 14.09 -18.03 -5.05
C PHE A 15 14.76 -19.40 -4.98
N TYR A 16 14.30 -20.28 -4.09
CA TYR A 16 14.88 -21.61 -3.82
C TYR A 16 16.40 -21.61 -3.68
N GLY A 17 16.94 -20.67 -2.91
CA GLY A 17 18.37 -20.52 -2.66
C GLY A 17 19.15 -19.83 -3.77
N GLN A 18 18.50 -19.42 -4.86
CA GLN A 18 19.11 -18.63 -5.93
C GLN A 18 18.83 -17.15 -5.71
N TYR A 19 19.88 -16.35 -5.69
CA TYR A 19 19.76 -14.89 -5.68
C TYR A 19 19.31 -14.41 -7.06
N LEU A 20 18.23 -13.64 -7.12
CA LEU A 20 17.69 -13.11 -8.38
C LEU A 20 18.21 -11.71 -8.73
N THR A 21 19.11 -11.13 -7.93
CA THR A 21 19.59 -9.77 -8.12
C THR A 21 20.21 -9.54 -9.50
N GLU A 22 20.96 -10.54 -10.03
CA GLU A 22 21.51 -10.45 -11.40
C GLU A 22 20.44 -10.52 -12.49
N ASP A 23 19.38 -11.32 -12.30
CA ASP A 23 18.27 -11.40 -13.24
C ASP A 23 17.45 -10.12 -13.21
N GLN A 24 17.24 -9.56 -12.02
CA GLN A 24 16.60 -8.27 -11.80
C GLN A 24 17.40 -7.14 -12.47
N ALA A 25 18.73 -7.14 -12.27
CA ALA A 25 19.63 -6.19 -12.93
C ALA A 25 19.55 -6.33 -14.46
N HIS A 26 19.54 -7.56 -14.99
CA HIS A 26 19.44 -7.80 -16.42
C HIS A 26 18.21 -7.13 -17.04
N VAL A 27 17.04 -7.29 -16.41
CA VAL A 27 15.79 -6.69 -16.89
C VAL A 27 15.78 -5.18 -16.69
N LEU A 28 16.15 -4.71 -15.49
CA LEU A 28 16.00 -3.31 -15.09
C LEU A 28 17.10 -2.41 -15.65
N GLU A 29 18.34 -2.88 -15.78
CA GLU A 29 19.42 -2.07 -16.32
C GLU A 29 19.53 -2.09 -17.86
N ASN A 30 18.98 -3.12 -18.50
CA ASN A 30 19.01 -3.25 -19.94
C ASN A 30 17.66 -2.94 -20.57
N GLN A 31 16.67 -3.83 -20.43
CA GLN A 31 15.39 -3.72 -21.13
C GLN A 31 14.57 -2.52 -20.67
N PHE A 32 14.41 -2.31 -19.36
CA PHE A 32 13.64 -1.18 -18.83
C PHE A 32 14.19 0.16 -19.35
N PHE A 33 15.50 0.38 -19.32
CA PHE A 33 16.08 1.62 -19.85
C PHE A 33 16.02 1.72 -21.37
N SER A 34 16.06 0.61 -22.11
CA SER A 34 15.80 0.62 -23.54
C SER A 34 14.39 1.11 -23.85
N ILE A 35 13.39 0.58 -23.12
CA ILE A 35 11.99 1.02 -23.25
C ILE A 35 11.85 2.52 -23.01
N LEU A 36 12.48 3.08 -21.97
CA LEU A 36 12.41 4.50 -21.67
C LEU A 36 12.92 5.36 -22.84
N LYS A 37 13.95 4.88 -23.52
CA LYS A 37 14.54 5.58 -24.66
C LYS A 37 13.67 5.46 -25.91
N ASP A 38 13.16 4.26 -26.18
CA ASP A 38 12.48 3.95 -27.46
C ASP A 38 11.01 4.43 -27.43
N GLU A 39 10.33 4.35 -26.29
CA GLU A 39 8.91 4.64 -26.14
C GLU A 39 8.59 6.09 -25.72
N LYS A 40 9.58 6.92 -25.48
CA LYS A 40 9.40 8.33 -25.07
C LYS A 40 8.49 8.48 -23.85
N ILE A 41 8.86 7.81 -22.77
CA ILE A 41 8.09 7.79 -21.52
C ILE A 41 8.15 9.15 -20.84
N ASP A 42 7.02 9.74 -20.49
CA ASP A 42 6.89 11.02 -19.76
C ASP A 42 7.01 10.83 -18.24
N GLY A 43 6.71 9.64 -17.71
CA GLY A 43 6.82 9.33 -16.29
C GLY A 43 6.66 7.83 -16.00
N ILE A 44 7.21 7.40 -14.88
CA ILE A 44 7.20 6.00 -14.44
C ILE A 44 6.37 5.87 -13.17
N LEU A 45 5.45 4.90 -13.14
CA LEU A 45 4.61 4.57 -12.00
C LEU A 45 5.10 3.24 -11.41
N LEU A 46 5.73 3.27 -10.22
CA LEU A 46 6.21 2.09 -9.51
C LEU A 46 5.29 1.83 -8.30
N ALA A 47 4.42 0.84 -8.43
CA ALA A 47 3.33 0.60 -7.49
C ALA A 47 3.72 -0.37 -6.35
N GLY A 48 4.83 -0.09 -5.67
CA GLY A 48 5.22 -0.78 -4.43
C GLY A 48 6.09 -2.01 -4.61
N ASP A 49 6.49 -2.58 -3.48
CA ASP A 49 7.39 -3.72 -3.32
C ASP A 49 8.67 -3.56 -4.14
N VAL A 50 9.34 -2.43 -3.89
CA VAL A 50 10.66 -2.14 -4.48
C VAL A 50 11.68 -3.17 -4.01
N PHE A 51 11.67 -3.47 -2.71
CA PHE A 51 12.56 -4.45 -2.09
C PHE A 51 11.80 -5.69 -1.62
N ASP A 52 12.47 -6.85 -1.62
CA ASP A 52 11.91 -8.11 -1.13
C ASP A 52 11.65 -8.12 0.39
N ARG A 53 12.29 -7.25 1.13
CA ARG A 53 12.17 -7.13 2.59
C ARG A 53 12.50 -5.72 3.07
N ALA A 54 11.91 -5.36 4.22
CA ALA A 54 12.09 -4.04 4.85
C ALA A 54 13.56 -3.68 5.18
N VAL A 55 14.45 -4.67 5.30
CA VAL A 55 15.91 -4.52 5.40
C VAL A 55 16.55 -5.26 4.23
N PRO A 56 16.69 -4.61 3.07
CA PRO A 56 17.23 -5.25 1.88
C PRO A 56 18.74 -5.54 2.00
N PRO A 57 19.25 -6.52 1.25
CA PRO A 57 20.68 -6.76 1.15
C PRO A 57 21.37 -5.63 0.39
N ILE A 58 22.70 -5.53 0.57
CA ILE A 58 23.49 -4.42 0.00
C ILE A 58 23.37 -4.38 -1.53
N GLU A 59 23.42 -5.51 -2.19
CA GLU A 59 23.36 -5.64 -3.65
C GLU A 59 22.02 -5.11 -4.21
N ALA A 60 20.92 -5.27 -3.47
CA ALA A 60 19.62 -4.71 -3.83
C ALA A 60 19.60 -3.18 -3.69
N ILE A 61 20.24 -2.66 -2.64
CA ILE A 61 20.38 -1.21 -2.42
C ILE A 61 21.24 -0.59 -3.52
N GLU A 62 22.34 -1.24 -3.90
CA GLU A 62 23.23 -0.78 -4.98
C GLU A 62 22.49 -0.75 -6.32
N LEU A 63 21.72 -1.81 -6.64
CA LEU A 63 20.92 -1.86 -7.86
C LEU A 63 19.86 -0.74 -7.88
N TRP A 64 19.12 -0.56 -6.79
CA TRP A 64 18.17 0.55 -6.65
C TRP A 64 18.84 1.91 -6.85
N ASN A 65 19.97 2.13 -6.19
CA ASN A 65 20.73 3.38 -6.31
C ASN A 65 21.23 3.63 -7.74
N SER A 66 21.71 2.59 -8.44
CA SER A 66 22.07 2.66 -9.86
C SER A 66 20.89 3.13 -10.71
N ILE A 67 19.72 2.50 -10.53
CA ILE A 67 18.52 2.79 -11.31
C ILE A 67 18.05 4.24 -11.09
N ILE A 68 17.85 4.67 -9.83
CA ILE A 68 17.35 6.03 -9.56
C ILE A 68 18.36 7.11 -9.97
N THR A 69 19.66 6.83 -9.88
CA THR A 69 20.70 7.75 -10.34
C THR A 69 20.62 7.93 -11.85
N ARG A 70 20.52 6.84 -12.61
CA ARG A 70 20.38 6.89 -14.08
C ARG A 70 19.08 7.60 -14.49
N LEU A 71 17.96 7.32 -13.82
CA LEU A 71 16.69 8.02 -14.08
C LEU A 71 16.84 9.53 -13.88
N ALA A 72 17.44 9.95 -12.78
CA ALA A 72 17.56 11.35 -12.41
C ALA A 72 18.57 12.11 -13.28
N MET A 73 19.73 11.49 -13.60
CA MET A 73 20.85 12.19 -14.22
C MET A 73 20.88 12.00 -15.74
N ASP A 74 20.67 10.78 -16.23
CA ASP A 74 20.87 10.44 -17.63
C ASP A 74 19.57 10.57 -18.44
N TYR A 75 18.48 9.98 -17.95
CA TYR A 75 17.20 9.91 -18.65
C TYR A 75 16.29 11.09 -18.35
N LYS A 76 16.35 11.63 -17.13
CA LYS A 76 15.50 12.74 -16.64
C LYS A 76 14.01 12.44 -16.77
N VAL A 77 13.63 11.18 -16.61
CA VAL A 77 12.24 10.71 -16.59
C VAL A 77 11.79 10.63 -15.14
N PRO A 78 10.72 11.34 -14.76
CA PRO A 78 10.20 11.31 -13.41
C PRO A 78 9.75 9.91 -13.00
N LEU A 79 10.07 9.53 -11.75
CA LEU A 79 9.67 8.29 -11.13
C LEU A 79 8.76 8.58 -9.94
N PHE A 80 7.57 7.98 -9.95
CA PHE A 80 6.57 8.06 -8.89
C PHE A 80 6.46 6.69 -8.21
N VAL A 81 6.84 6.62 -6.94
CA VAL A 81 6.95 5.37 -6.18
C VAL A 81 6.07 5.42 -4.94
N VAL A 82 5.28 4.39 -4.72
CA VAL A 82 4.67 4.12 -3.42
C VAL A 82 5.36 2.91 -2.77
N SER A 83 5.36 2.81 -1.43
CA SER A 83 5.82 1.58 -0.78
C SER A 83 4.79 0.47 -0.86
N GLY A 84 5.28 -0.77 -0.93
CA GLY A 84 4.47 -1.97 -0.75
C GLY A 84 4.57 -2.54 0.67
N ASN A 85 4.02 -3.74 0.86
CA ASN A 85 4.01 -4.40 2.18
C ASN A 85 5.33 -5.10 2.54
N HIS A 86 6.23 -5.31 1.58
CA HIS A 86 7.58 -5.80 1.82
C HIS A 86 8.57 -4.66 2.14
N ASP A 87 8.27 -3.44 1.71
CA ASP A 87 9.15 -2.29 1.89
C ASP A 87 9.20 -1.80 3.33
N GLY A 88 10.34 -1.31 3.76
CA GLY A 88 10.42 -0.45 4.93
C GLY A 88 10.02 0.98 4.55
N ALA A 89 8.76 1.36 4.76
CA ALA A 89 8.18 2.62 4.29
C ALA A 89 9.08 3.84 4.58
N GLU A 90 9.52 3.99 5.83
CA GLU A 90 10.36 5.11 6.27
C GLU A 90 11.78 5.01 5.70
N ARG A 91 12.29 3.79 5.45
CA ARG A 91 13.61 3.58 4.81
C ARG A 91 13.59 3.92 3.34
N LEU A 92 12.52 3.57 2.63
CA LEU A 92 12.35 3.89 1.22
C LEU A 92 12.31 5.41 1.01
N GLU A 93 11.75 6.16 1.96
CA GLU A 93 11.67 7.63 1.92
C GLU A 93 12.96 8.37 2.31
N VAL A 94 14.04 7.67 2.63
CA VAL A 94 15.30 8.34 2.99
C VAL A 94 15.76 9.26 1.85
N GLY A 95 15.97 10.53 2.18
CA GLY A 95 16.34 11.53 1.18
C GLY A 95 15.20 12.05 0.29
N ARG A 96 13.94 11.71 0.56
CA ARG A 96 12.75 12.05 -0.24
C ARG A 96 12.73 13.49 -0.75
N SER A 97 12.99 14.46 0.12
CA SER A 97 12.98 15.89 -0.26
C SER A 97 14.09 16.29 -1.22
N MET A 98 15.22 15.57 -1.21
CA MET A 98 16.31 15.78 -2.17
C MET A 98 16.01 15.07 -3.49
N LEU A 99 15.56 13.83 -3.42
CA LEU A 99 15.23 13.01 -4.59
C LEU A 99 14.09 13.63 -5.40
N SER A 100 13.09 14.21 -4.75
CA SER A 100 11.97 14.91 -5.41
C SER A 100 12.44 16.05 -6.32
N ARG A 101 13.52 16.77 -5.95
CA ARG A 101 14.09 17.81 -6.79
C ARG A 101 14.75 17.29 -8.07
N SER A 102 15.08 16.02 -8.08
CA SER A 102 15.66 15.30 -9.21
C SER A 102 14.63 14.47 -9.98
N GLY A 103 13.34 14.67 -9.71
CA GLY A 103 12.26 13.96 -10.37
C GLY A 103 11.94 12.57 -9.77
N ILE A 104 12.54 12.19 -8.65
CA ILE A 104 12.26 10.92 -7.97
C ILE A 104 11.33 11.18 -6.78
N HIS A 105 10.06 10.83 -6.92
CA HIS A 105 9.02 11.09 -5.93
C HIS A 105 8.64 9.78 -5.23
N ILE A 106 8.85 9.72 -3.91
CA ILE A 106 8.62 8.51 -3.10
C ILE A 106 7.63 8.81 -1.98
N TRP A 107 6.62 7.97 -1.86
CA TRP A 107 5.63 7.98 -0.78
C TRP A 107 5.62 6.62 -0.07
N GLY A 108 6.26 6.55 1.08
CA GLY A 108 6.30 5.35 1.92
C GLY A 108 5.19 5.34 2.97
N SER A 109 4.93 6.49 3.58
CA SER A 109 3.96 6.61 4.67
C SER A 109 2.67 7.31 4.22
N PRO A 110 1.49 6.91 4.72
CA PRO A 110 0.23 7.61 4.44
C PRO A 110 0.26 9.08 4.88
N HIS A 111 1.01 9.43 5.93
CA HIS A 111 1.17 10.83 6.37
C HIS A 111 1.79 11.74 5.30
N HIS A 112 2.55 11.19 4.37
CA HIS A 112 3.17 11.92 3.27
C HIS A 112 2.39 11.82 1.97
N ALA A 113 1.32 11.03 1.93
CA ALA A 113 0.53 10.70 0.77
C ALA A 113 -0.91 11.24 0.86
N LEU A 114 -1.10 12.37 1.57
CA LEU A 114 -2.42 12.98 1.77
C LEU A 114 -2.79 14.01 0.70
N GLN A 115 -1.86 14.37 -0.16
CA GLN A 115 -2.08 15.35 -1.22
C GLN A 115 -1.67 14.79 -2.57
N PRO A 116 -2.48 15.04 -3.62
CA PRO A 116 -2.05 14.76 -4.98
C PRO A 116 -0.80 15.56 -5.35
N PHE A 117 0.10 14.93 -6.08
CA PHE A 117 1.23 15.62 -6.69
C PHE A 117 0.84 16.07 -8.11
N GLU A 118 0.92 17.36 -8.40
CA GLU A 118 0.67 17.87 -9.74
C GLU A 118 1.91 17.68 -10.62
N PHE A 119 1.82 16.74 -11.56
CA PHE A 119 2.83 16.52 -12.58
C PHE A 119 2.47 17.31 -13.84
N GLU A 120 3.38 18.14 -14.32
CA GLU A 120 3.24 18.89 -15.58
C GLU A 120 4.05 18.21 -16.68
N GLY A 121 3.34 17.59 -17.62
CA GLY A 121 3.94 16.95 -18.77
C GLY A 121 3.71 17.74 -20.07
N VAL A 122 4.04 17.09 -21.19
CA VAL A 122 4.04 17.74 -22.53
C VAL A 122 2.69 18.26 -23.00
N ASP A 123 1.58 17.71 -22.51
CA ASP A 123 0.21 18.01 -22.93
C ASP A 123 -0.69 18.50 -21.77
N GLY A 124 -0.08 19.07 -20.72
CA GLY A 124 -0.77 19.67 -19.58
C GLY A 124 -0.49 18.94 -18.26
N LYS A 125 -1.39 19.09 -17.28
CA LYS A 125 -1.20 18.56 -15.92
C LYS A 125 -1.95 17.26 -15.67
N VAL A 126 -1.35 16.42 -14.80
CA VAL A 126 -1.95 15.21 -14.26
C VAL A 126 -1.74 15.21 -12.74
N ALA A 127 -2.77 14.89 -11.97
CA ALA A 127 -2.66 14.68 -10.54
C ALA A 127 -2.26 13.23 -10.27
N ILE A 128 -1.10 13.02 -9.69
CA ILE A 128 -0.64 11.73 -9.18
C ILE A 128 -1.12 11.61 -7.74
N CYS A 129 -1.93 10.59 -7.45
CA CYS A 129 -2.56 10.33 -6.17
C CYS A 129 -1.92 9.10 -5.53
N PRO A 130 -0.92 9.27 -4.65
CA PRO A 130 -0.20 8.16 -4.04
C PRO A 130 -1.02 7.51 -2.91
N MET A 131 -1.08 6.19 -2.91
CA MET A 131 -1.73 5.38 -1.87
C MET A 131 -0.81 4.19 -1.53
N PRO A 132 0.32 4.41 -0.81
CA PRO A 132 1.22 3.34 -0.39
C PRO A 132 0.50 2.30 0.45
N PHE A 133 1.05 1.09 0.50
CA PHE A 133 0.54 0.07 1.41
C PHE A 133 0.54 0.60 2.85
N SER A 134 -0.58 0.45 3.52
CA SER A 134 -0.70 0.89 4.90
C SER A 134 -1.81 0.16 5.64
N GLU A 135 -1.55 -0.15 6.90
CA GLU A 135 -2.58 -0.66 7.79
C GLU A 135 -3.72 0.37 7.98
N PRO A 136 -4.97 -0.07 8.11
CA PRO A 136 -6.14 0.81 8.23
C PRO A 136 -6.01 1.86 9.32
N ARG A 137 -5.46 1.51 10.48
CA ARG A 137 -5.24 2.44 11.59
C ARG A 137 -4.31 3.59 11.21
N ARG A 138 -3.20 3.30 10.52
CA ARG A 138 -2.25 4.33 10.09
C ARG A 138 -2.89 5.29 9.08
N ILE A 139 -3.77 4.78 8.22
CA ILE A 139 -4.57 5.62 7.31
C ILE A 139 -5.52 6.52 8.11
N GLY A 140 -6.23 5.94 9.09
CA GLY A 140 -7.13 6.67 9.97
C GLY A 140 -6.43 7.77 10.76
N ASP A 141 -5.24 7.48 11.31
CA ASP A 141 -4.39 8.45 12.00
C ASP A 141 -3.95 9.59 11.07
N ALA A 142 -3.48 9.26 9.87
CA ALA A 142 -3.05 10.24 8.88
C ALA A 142 -4.22 11.16 8.44
N LEU A 143 -5.42 10.61 8.30
CA LEU A 143 -6.63 11.37 7.96
C LEU A 143 -7.26 12.12 9.14
N GLY A 144 -6.72 11.98 10.37
CA GLY A 144 -7.24 12.60 11.57
C GLY A 144 -8.52 11.96 12.12
N LEU A 145 -8.90 10.77 11.65
CA LEU A 145 -10.14 10.08 12.03
C LEU A 145 -10.07 9.45 13.42
N SER A 146 -8.88 9.07 13.88
CA SER A 146 -8.66 8.44 15.18
C SER A 146 -8.97 9.39 16.36
N SER A 147 -8.67 10.68 16.21
CA SER A 147 -8.94 11.70 17.24
C SER A 147 -10.42 11.97 17.40
N ALA A 148 -11.18 11.94 16.32
CA ALA A 148 -12.64 12.14 16.34
C ALA A 148 -13.36 11.00 17.07
N ASN A 149 -12.96 9.74 16.81
CA ASN A 149 -13.53 8.58 17.48
C ASN A 149 -13.20 8.55 18.98
N ASN A 150 -11.99 8.95 19.38
CA ASN A 150 -11.62 9.07 20.79
C ASN A 150 -12.45 10.15 21.50
N SER A 151 -12.72 11.26 20.86
CA SER A 151 -13.57 12.33 21.40
C SER A 151 -15.02 11.88 21.59
N LEU A 152 -15.59 11.17 20.63
CA LEU A 152 -16.95 10.60 20.70
C LEU A 152 -17.05 9.51 21.78
N GLN A 153 -16.07 8.60 21.87
CA GLN A 153 -16.05 7.59 22.93
C GLN A 153 -15.88 8.22 24.32
N THR A 154 -15.08 9.28 24.44
CA THR A 154 -14.92 10.01 25.69
C THR A 154 -16.20 10.74 26.08
N ILE A 155 -16.91 11.38 25.15
CA ILE A 155 -18.20 12.03 25.38
C ILE A 155 -19.24 10.98 25.77
N GLN A 156 -19.34 9.86 25.06
CA GLN A 156 -20.28 8.77 25.39
C GLN A 156 -19.99 8.10 26.73
N SER A 157 -18.72 7.96 27.09
CA SER A 157 -18.33 7.44 28.42
C SER A 157 -18.65 8.44 29.54
N LEU A 158 -18.53 9.74 29.29
CA LEU A 158 -18.93 10.80 30.24
C LEU A 158 -20.45 10.88 30.39
N GLU A 159 -21.21 10.78 29.30
CA GLU A 159 -22.69 10.74 29.32
C GLU A 159 -23.19 9.51 30.07
N ASN A 160 -22.62 8.33 29.84
CA ASN A 160 -22.95 7.11 30.56
C ASN A 160 -22.58 7.20 32.06
N ALA A 161 -21.49 7.89 32.43
CA ALA A 161 -21.12 8.13 33.82
C ALA A 161 -22.09 9.10 34.49
N ILE A 162 -22.57 10.15 33.79
CA ILE A 162 -23.56 11.12 34.29
C ILE A 162 -24.91 10.43 34.48
N ASP A 163 -25.32 9.56 33.56
CA ASP A 163 -26.57 8.77 33.65
C ASP A 163 -26.52 7.76 34.82
N ALA A 164 -25.35 7.16 35.08
CA ALA A 164 -25.14 6.27 36.22
C ALA A 164 -25.22 7.01 37.55
N ASP A 165 -24.69 8.22 37.67
CA ASP A 165 -24.72 9.04 38.86
C ASP A 165 -26.12 9.61 39.14
N THR A 166 -26.89 9.93 38.08
CA THR A 166 -28.30 10.33 38.19
C THR A 166 -29.20 9.20 38.65
N LYS A 167 -28.96 7.96 38.21
CA LYS A 167 -29.72 6.77 38.64
C LYS A 167 -29.37 6.35 40.05
N THR A 168 -28.16 6.61 40.53
CA THR A 168 -27.72 6.34 41.93
C THR A 168 -28.29 7.38 42.89
N LYS A 169 -28.40 8.64 42.50
CA LYS A 169 -28.99 9.73 43.33
C LYS A 169 -30.52 9.61 43.46
N ALA A 170 -31.20 8.92 42.52
CA ALA A 170 -32.65 8.63 42.66
C ALA A 170 -32.98 7.52 43.65
N LYS A 171 -32.01 6.65 44.04
CA LYS A 171 -32.20 5.59 45.06
C LYS A 171 -31.74 5.92 46.46
N SER A 172 -31.14 7.09 46.70
CA SER A 172 -30.50 7.46 48.00
C SER A 172 -31.24 8.58 48.75
N LYS A 173 -32.55 8.79 48.53
CA LYS A 173 -33.34 9.63 49.44
C LYS A 173 -33.97 8.80 50.53
N ARG A 174 -33.15 8.23 51.44
CA ARG A 174 -33.47 7.87 52.83
C ARG A 174 -32.20 7.45 53.56
N SER A 175 -31.54 8.38 54.19
CA SER A 175 -31.06 8.38 55.60
C SER A 175 -29.92 9.35 55.81
N LYS A 176 -30.11 10.15 56.81
CA LYS A 176 -29.36 11.09 57.59
C LYS A 176 -27.82 11.07 57.58
N SER A 177 -27.31 12.31 57.33
CA SER A 177 -26.23 13.03 58.02
C SER A 177 -25.00 12.27 58.61
N LYS A 178 -23.80 12.65 58.11
CA LYS A 178 -22.71 13.23 58.90
C LYS A 178 -21.60 13.78 58.01
N LYS A 179 -21.12 14.97 58.40
CA LYS A 179 -19.96 15.66 57.85
C LYS A 179 -18.66 14.87 58.06
N ALA A 180 -17.78 14.88 57.09
CA ALA A 180 -16.35 14.95 57.30
C ALA A 180 -15.63 15.47 56.06
N SER A 181 -14.63 16.23 56.28
CA SER A 181 -13.84 17.16 55.52
C SER A 181 -12.97 16.54 54.42
N VAL A 182 -12.74 17.40 53.43
CA VAL A 182 -11.78 17.31 52.33
C VAL A 182 -10.36 17.38 52.91
N ASP A 183 -9.51 16.50 52.41
CA ASP A 183 -8.07 16.74 52.39
C ASP A 183 -7.52 16.36 51.01
N ILE A 184 -6.89 17.35 50.40
CA ILE A 184 -6.12 17.31 49.20
C ILE A 184 -4.76 16.71 49.53
N ILE A 185 -4.31 15.74 48.80
CA ILE A 185 -2.87 15.41 48.73
C ILE A 185 -2.46 15.29 47.26
N GLU A 186 -1.71 16.30 46.83
CA GLU A 186 -0.72 16.19 45.76
C GLU A 186 0.44 15.31 46.27
N ASP A 187 0.96 14.45 45.45
CA ASP A 187 2.39 14.35 45.10
C ASP A 187 2.75 13.06 44.36
N SER A 188 3.35 13.29 43.20
CA SER A 188 4.61 12.74 42.69
C SER A 188 4.85 11.21 42.75
N LEU A 189 5.31 10.59 41.76
CA LEU A 189 6.72 10.42 41.38
C LEU A 189 6.91 9.36 40.29
N PHE A 190 7.81 9.65 39.39
CA PHE A 190 8.47 8.71 38.49
C PHE A 190 9.03 7.50 39.25
N ALA A 191 8.80 6.30 38.69
CA ALA A 191 9.68 5.17 38.91
C ALA A 191 9.67 4.24 37.71
N SER A 192 10.85 4.05 37.18
CA SER A 192 11.28 3.03 36.24
C SER A 192 10.96 1.62 36.73
N VAL A 193 10.50 0.73 35.86
CA VAL A 193 10.52 -0.71 36.12
C VAL A 193 11.01 -1.47 34.92
N ASP A 194 11.96 -2.34 35.21
CA ASP A 194 12.70 -3.24 34.34
C ASP A 194 11.86 -4.30 33.64
N MET A 195 12.42 -4.79 32.54
CA MET A 195 12.04 -5.97 31.77
C MET A 195 12.06 -7.24 32.64
N ALA A 196 11.01 -8.00 32.60
CA ALA A 196 11.07 -9.44 32.84
C ALA A 196 9.94 -10.19 32.12
N ASP A 197 10.34 -11.26 31.45
CA ASP A 197 9.55 -12.25 30.73
C ASP A 197 8.30 -12.74 31.48
N THR A 198 7.16 -12.81 30.78
CA THR A 198 6.15 -13.83 31.10
C THR A 198 5.36 -14.29 29.90
N ASN A 199 5.21 -15.58 29.81
CA ASN A 199 4.57 -16.42 28.81
C ASN A 199 3.14 -16.02 28.44
N LEU A 200 2.86 -16.09 27.13
CA LEU A 200 1.52 -16.10 26.53
C LEU A 200 0.84 -17.46 26.84
N ALA A 201 -0.32 -17.38 27.41
CA ALA A 201 -1.32 -18.44 27.35
C ALA A 201 -2.68 -17.82 27.03
N ASP A 202 -3.25 -18.31 25.97
CA ASP A 202 -4.63 -18.34 25.48
C ASP A 202 -5.68 -17.44 26.19
N VAL A 203 -6.15 -16.43 25.44
CA VAL A 203 -7.44 -15.79 25.72
C VAL A 203 -8.32 -15.94 24.49
N GLU A 204 -9.28 -16.84 24.59
CA GLU A 204 -10.39 -16.96 23.64
C GLU A 204 -11.21 -15.68 23.65
N THR A 205 -11.27 -15.00 22.51
CA THR A 205 -12.21 -13.89 22.31
C THR A 205 -13.55 -14.42 21.86
N ASN A 206 -14.52 -14.36 22.75
CA ASN A 206 -15.92 -14.57 22.41
C ASN A 206 -16.44 -13.41 21.55
N ASP A 207 -16.82 -13.73 20.31
CA ASP A 207 -17.59 -12.85 19.44
C ASP A 207 -18.99 -12.64 20.05
N VAL A 208 -19.22 -11.46 20.61
CA VAL A 208 -20.57 -11.01 20.94
C VAL A 208 -21.09 -10.24 19.73
N VAL A 209 -21.89 -10.91 18.93
CA VAL A 209 -22.73 -10.27 17.92
C VAL A 209 -23.85 -9.53 18.64
N THR A 210 -23.73 -8.24 18.83
CA THR A 210 -24.84 -7.37 19.18
C THR A 210 -25.41 -6.77 17.90
N GLN A 211 -26.53 -7.35 17.45
CA GLN A 211 -27.48 -6.65 16.61
C GLN A 211 -28.20 -5.63 17.49
N ASP A 212 -27.95 -4.35 17.28
CA ASP A 212 -28.83 -3.29 17.70
C ASP A 212 -29.10 -2.34 16.54
N LEU A 213 -30.37 -2.29 16.24
CA LEU A 213 -31.03 -1.50 15.22
C LEU A 213 -31.23 -0.05 15.71
N ASP A 214 -30.91 0.86 14.83
CA ASP A 214 -31.60 2.13 14.58
C ASP A 214 -31.25 3.42 15.28
N ARG A 215 -31.07 4.36 14.38
CA ARG A 215 -31.37 5.80 14.40
C ARG A 215 -30.20 6.73 14.66
N ASN A 216 -29.34 6.79 13.69
CA ASN A 216 -28.85 8.01 13.04
C ASN A 216 -27.81 7.59 12.00
N ASN A 217 -28.00 7.98 10.75
CA ASN A 217 -27.25 7.51 9.60
C ASN A 217 -25.86 8.20 9.52
N GLU A 218 -25.08 8.14 10.60
CA GLU A 218 -23.65 8.38 10.62
C GLU A 218 -22.97 7.01 10.60
N THR A 219 -22.55 6.59 9.42
CA THR A 219 -21.76 5.37 9.25
C THR A 219 -20.45 5.54 9.99
N THR A 220 -20.35 5.00 11.19
CA THR A 220 -19.12 5.05 11.99
C THR A 220 -18.05 4.29 11.22
N LEU A 221 -16.98 4.96 10.80
CA LEU A 221 -15.88 4.35 10.06
C LEU A 221 -15.14 3.35 10.95
N ASN A 222 -15.00 2.12 10.48
CA ASN A 222 -14.24 1.09 11.17
C ASN A 222 -12.75 1.22 10.82
N LEU A 223 -11.95 1.75 11.75
CA LEU A 223 -10.51 1.96 11.60
C LEU A 223 -9.69 0.66 11.43
N HIS A 224 -10.32 -0.50 11.48
CA HIS A 224 -9.69 -1.80 11.20
C HIS A 224 -10.07 -2.37 9.83
N ASN A 225 -10.96 -1.71 9.09
CA ASN A 225 -11.44 -2.18 7.80
C ASN A 225 -10.63 -1.53 6.66
N TYR A 226 -9.90 -2.34 5.90
CA TYR A 226 -9.09 -1.89 4.77
C TYR A 226 -9.92 -1.16 3.71
N ASP A 227 -11.03 -1.74 3.29
CA ASP A 227 -11.88 -1.16 2.25
C ASP A 227 -12.39 0.23 2.64
N GLN A 228 -12.91 0.38 3.88
CA GLN A 228 -13.42 1.67 4.37
C GLN A 228 -12.30 2.72 4.48
N MET A 229 -11.13 2.32 4.95
CA MET A 229 -10.01 3.26 5.11
C MET A 229 -9.42 3.67 3.76
N TYR A 230 -9.25 2.74 2.82
CA TYR A 230 -8.83 3.07 1.47
C TYR A 230 -9.87 3.90 0.73
N GLN A 231 -11.18 3.65 0.93
CA GLN A 231 -12.25 4.48 0.39
C GLN A 231 -12.20 5.91 0.96
N ALA A 232 -12.00 6.05 2.26
CA ALA A 232 -11.85 7.37 2.90
C ALA A 232 -10.63 8.12 2.35
N TRP A 233 -9.51 7.42 2.18
CA TRP A 233 -8.27 7.99 1.63
C TRP A 233 -8.43 8.39 0.16
N SER A 234 -9.00 7.52 -0.67
CA SER A 234 -9.31 7.83 -2.07
C SER A 234 -10.20 9.07 -2.18
N ASN A 235 -11.28 9.15 -1.39
CA ASN A 235 -12.16 10.31 -1.37
C ASN A 235 -11.42 11.58 -0.95
N HIS A 236 -10.57 11.49 0.08
CA HIS A 236 -9.76 12.62 0.55
C HIS A 236 -8.84 13.15 -0.56
N LEU A 237 -8.10 12.27 -1.26
CA LEU A 237 -7.25 12.67 -2.37
C LEU A 237 -8.06 13.27 -3.53
N ARG A 238 -9.18 12.67 -3.87
CA ARG A 238 -10.05 13.14 -4.95
C ARG A 238 -10.63 14.52 -4.74
N THR A 239 -11.00 14.86 -3.51
CA THR A 239 -11.51 16.20 -3.18
C THR A 239 -10.47 17.29 -3.40
N GLN A 240 -9.19 16.94 -3.46
CA GLN A 240 -8.09 17.88 -3.67
C GLN A 240 -7.64 17.95 -5.14
N VAL A 241 -8.08 17.03 -5.99
CA VAL A 241 -7.80 17.09 -7.43
C VAL A 241 -8.65 18.22 -8.05
N PRO A 242 -8.03 19.22 -8.71
CA PRO A 242 -8.76 20.29 -9.38
C PRO A 242 -9.78 19.74 -10.39
N LYS A 243 -10.95 20.37 -10.44
CA LYS A 243 -12.03 19.94 -11.33
C LYS A 243 -11.58 19.92 -12.79
N GLY A 244 -11.75 18.77 -13.44
CA GLY A 244 -11.36 18.56 -14.84
C GLY A 244 -9.89 18.22 -15.05
N MET A 245 -9.08 18.14 -13.98
CA MET A 245 -7.71 17.66 -14.07
C MET A 245 -7.71 16.13 -14.19
N ARG A 246 -6.86 15.61 -15.07
CA ARG A 246 -6.59 14.17 -15.18
C ARG A 246 -5.94 13.67 -13.88
N SER A 247 -6.24 12.42 -13.50
CA SER A 247 -5.73 11.84 -12.25
C SER A 247 -5.32 10.39 -12.42
N ILE A 248 -4.22 10.03 -11.81
CA ILE A 248 -3.69 8.68 -11.73
C ILE A 248 -3.54 8.32 -10.26
N ALA A 249 -4.16 7.23 -9.81
CA ALA A 249 -3.83 6.64 -8.53
C ALA A 249 -2.65 5.66 -8.70
N ILE A 250 -1.72 5.68 -7.75
CA ILE A 250 -0.68 4.66 -7.62
C ILE A 250 -0.90 4.02 -6.26
N SER A 251 -1.21 2.73 -6.22
CA SER A 251 -1.52 2.05 -4.97
C SER A 251 -0.91 0.67 -4.89
N HIS A 252 -0.49 0.29 -3.69
CA HIS A 252 -0.13 -1.08 -3.39
C HIS A 252 -1.17 -1.66 -2.43
N ALA A 253 -2.06 -2.50 -2.95
CA ALA A 253 -3.20 -3.03 -2.22
C ALA A 253 -3.71 -4.33 -2.83
N PHE A 254 -4.25 -5.21 -2.00
CA PHE A 254 -4.95 -6.40 -2.47
C PHE A 254 -6.40 -6.05 -2.85
N VAL A 255 -6.68 -5.99 -4.15
CA VAL A 255 -8.02 -5.66 -4.65
C VAL A 255 -8.85 -6.93 -4.84
N MET A 256 -10.10 -6.90 -4.37
CA MET A 256 -11.03 -8.03 -4.43
C MET A 256 -11.19 -8.58 -5.84
N GLY A 257 -11.13 -9.91 -5.96
CA GLY A 257 -11.31 -10.63 -7.21
C GLY A 257 -10.03 -10.78 -8.04
N GLY A 258 -8.87 -10.38 -7.49
CA GLY A 258 -7.57 -10.65 -8.11
C GLY A 258 -7.15 -12.12 -7.94
N GLU A 259 -6.46 -12.65 -8.96
CA GLU A 259 -5.81 -13.96 -8.91
C GLU A 259 -4.49 -13.83 -8.17
N ILE A 260 -4.29 -14.68 -7.16
CA ILE A 260 -3.10 -14.70 -6.29
C ILE A 260 -2.12 -15.78 -6.71
N CYS A 261 -0.84 -15.60 -6.36
CA CYS A 261 0.24 -16.56 -6.54
C CYS A 261 0.89 -16.92 -5.19
N GLU A 262 1.59 -18.05 -5.14
CA GLU A 262 2.29 -18.50 -3.92
C GLU A 262 3.41 -17.54 -3.45
N SER A 263 3.93 -16.73 -4.35
CA SER A 263 4.99 -15.76 -4.05
C SER A 263 4.51 -14.50 -3.33
N GLU A 264 3.20 -14.23 -3.36
CA GLU A 264 2.58 -13.08 -2.72
C GLU A 264 2.39 -13.34 -1.22
N ARG A 265 2.64 -12.32 -0.42
CA ARG A 265 2.50 -12.43 1.02
C ARG A 265 1.03 -12.33 1.40
N THR A 266 0.43 -13.42 1.84
CA THR A 266 -0.89 -13.40 2.48
C THR A 266 -0.81 -12.64 3.79
N LEU A 267 -1.48 -11.51 3.86
CA LEU A 267 -1.42 -10.60 5.01
C LEU A 267 -2.38 -11.04 6.13
N SER A 268 -3.48 -11.75 5.81
CA SER A 268 -4.39 -12.30 6.84
C SER A 268 -5.20 -13.53 6.39
N ILE A 269 -5.67 -14.27 7.37
CA ILE A 269 -6.62 -15.38 7.17
C ILE A 269 -8.04 -14.78 7.03
N GLY A 270 -8.72 -15.06 5.88
CA GLY A 270 -10.13 -14.72 5.69
C GLY A 270 -10.47 -13.48 4.88
N GLY A 271 -9.48 -12.86 4.18
CA GLY A 271 -9.76 -11.81 3.19
C GLY A 271 -10.13 -10.44 3.76
N SER A 272 -9.86 -10.19 5.05
CA SER A 272 -10.15 -8.91 5.72
C SER A 272 -9.33 -7.72 5.19
N GLU A 273 -8.32 -7.99 4.37
CA GLU A 273 -7.38 -7.00 3.83
C GLU A 273 -7.69 -6.59 2.38
N GLN A 274 -8.79 -7.12 1.85
CA GLN A 274 -9.18 -6.81 0.48
C GLN A 274 -9.84 -5.44 0.38
N VAL A 275 -9.46 -4.74 -0.69
CA VAL A 275 -10.00 -3.43 -1.05
C VAL A 275 -10.88 -3.58 -2.28
N SER A 276 -12.09 -2.99 -2.25
CA SER A 276 -12.98 -3.00 -3.40
C SER A 276 -12.40 -2.23 -4.58
N PRO A 277 -12.52 -2.72 -5.83
CA PRO A 277 -12.14 -1.93 -7.01
C PRO A 277 -12.92 -0.61 -7.12
N GLN A 278 -14.06 -0.47 -6.43
CA GLN A 278 -14.85 0.76 -6.38
C GLN A 278 -14.08 1.94 -5.75
N VAL A 279 -13.11 1.67 -4.89
CA VAL A 279 -12.21 2.69 -4.30
C VAL A 279 -11.50 3.50 -5.38
N PHE A 280 -11.21 2.89 -6.53
CA PHE A 280 -10.39 3.45 -7.59
C PHE A 280 -11.20 3.93 -8.82
N LYS A 281 -12.52 3.75 -8.83
CA LYS A 281 -13.38 3.98 -10.00
C LYS A 281 -13.35 5.39 -10.59
N ASP A 282 -13.01 6.35 -9.77
CA ASP A 282 -13.08 7.76 -10.14
C ASP A 282 -11.73 8.35 -10.61
N PHE A 283 -10.66 7.58 -10.67
CA PHE A 283 -9.41 7.96 -11.31
C PHE A 283 -9.44 7.61 -12.78
N HIS A 284 -8.69 8.35 -13.60
CA HIS A 284 -8.58 8.06 -15.03
C HIS A 284 -7.73 6.81 -15.30
N TYR A 285 -6.76 6.55 -14.41
CA TYR A 285 -5.98 5.33 -14.37
C TYR A 285 -5.59 5.00 -12.92
N THR A 286 -5.51 3.71 -12.62
CA THR A 286 -5.00 3.22 -11.34
C THR A 286 -3.91 2.19 -11.58
N ALA A 287 -2.69 2.53 -11.18
CA ALA A 287 -1.53 1.66 -11.18
C ALA A 287 -1.51 0.88 -9.86
N LEU A 288 -1.73 -0.42 -9.93
CA LEU A 288 -1.73 -1.33 -8.78
C LEU A 288 -0.46 -2.19 -8.73
N GLY A 289 0.05 -2.43 -7.52
CA GLY A 289 1.01 -3.46 -7.17
C GLY A 289 0.46 -4.34 -6.05
N HIS A 290 1.13 -5.41 -5.73
CA HIS A 290 0.88 -6.48 -4.78
C HIS A 290 0.65 -7.84 -5.45
N LEU A 291 -0.14 -7.91 -6.53
CA LEU A 291 -0.35 -9.15 -7.27
C LEU A 291 0.64 -9.26 -8.42
N HIS A 292 1.37 -10.39 -8.45
CA HIS A 292 2.47 -10.61 -9.39
C HIS A 292 2.01 -10.94 -10.82
N GLY A 293 0.75 -11.36 -10.99
CA GLY A 293 0.14 -11.60 -12.30
C GLY A 293 -0.41 -10.31 -12.91
N PRO A 294 -0.03 -9.96 -14.17
CA PRO A 294 -0.62 -8.82 -14.87
C PRO A 294 -2.12 -9.05 -15.07
N GLN A 295 -2.97 -8.21 -14.47
CA GLN A 295 -4.42 -8.38 -14.53
C GLN A 295 -5.19 -7.08 -14.34
N ARG A 296 -6.44 -7.04 -14.83
CA ARG A 296 -7.37 -5.92 -14.63
C ARG A 296 -8.33 -6.19 -13.48
N MET A 297 -8.74 -5.13 -12.78
CA MET A 297 -9.63 -5.22 -11.64
C MET A 297 -10.97 -4.52 -11.93
N GLY A 298 -11.91 -5.27 -12.50
CA GLY A 298 -13.23 -4.75 -12.88
C GLY A 298 -13.22 -3.88 -14.13
N ALA A 299 -12.43 -2.81 -14.18
CA ALA A 299 -12.29 -1.91 -15.32
C ALA A 299 -10.88 -2.00 -15.92
N ASP A 300 -10.75 -1.71 -17.23
CA ASP A 300 -9.46 -1.79 -17.92
C ASP A 300 -8.41 -0.80 -17.39
N TYR A 301 -8.87 0.33 -16.86
CA TYR A 301 -8.02 1.38 -16.30
C TYR A 301 -7.62 1.16 -14.82
N ILE A 302 -8.05 0.05 -14.19
CA ILE A 302 -7.61 -0.38 -12.85
C ILE A 302 -6.83 -1.68 -13.03
N ARG A 303 -5.49 -1.64 -12.89
CA ARG A 303 -4.66 -2.76 -13.29
C ARG A 303 -3.48 -3.00 -12.37
N TYR A 304 -3.16 -4.28 -12.21
CA TYR A 304 -1.83 -4.74 -11.82
C TYR A 304 -0.94 -4.86 -13.05
N SER A 305 0.26 -4.30 -12.99
CA SER A 305 1.30 -4.55 -14.00
C SER A 305 1.91 -5.93 -13.83
N GLY A 306 1.84 -6.47 -12.61
CA GLY A 306 2.56 -7.65 -12.18
C GLY A 306 4.05 -7.38 -11.94
N SER A 307 4.73 -8.38 -11.41
CA SER A 307 6.17 -8.35 -11.18
C SER A 307 6.96 -8.53 -12.49
N PRO A 308 8.21 -7.99 -12.59
CA PRO A 308 9.03 -8.13 -13.79
C PRO A 308 9.59 -9.54 -13.99
N LEU A 309 9.68 -10.34 -12.93
CA LEU A 309 10.13 -11.72 -12.97
C LEU A 309 9.12 -12.65 -12.30
N LYS A 310 9.21 -13.96 -12.58
CA LYS A 310 8.47 -14.99 -11.86
C LYS A 310 9.17 -15.29 -10.53
N TYR A 311 8.42 -15.25 -9.44
CA TYR A 311 8.92 -15.43 -8.07
C TYR A 311 8.40 -16.69 -7.39
N SER A 312 7.55 -17.48 -8.07
CA SER A 312 7.07 -18.80 -7.65
C SER A 312 6.89 -19.73 -8.84
N PHE A 313 6.75 -21.04 -8.59
CA PHE A 313 6.56 -22.01 -9.65
C PHE A 313 5.16 -21.97 -10.26
N ASP A 314 4.15 -21.54 -9.52
CA ASP A 314 2.78 -21.38 -10.03
C ASP A 314 2.66 -20.23 -11.04
N GLU A 315 3.62 -19.31 -11.06
CA GLU A 315 3.70 -18.24 -12.06
C GLU A 315 4.21 -18.72 -13.44
N HIS A 316 4.54 -20.02 -13.62
CA HIS A 316 5.18 -20.54 -14.84
C HIS A 316 4.43 -20.20 -16.13
N THR A 317 3.11 -20.08 -16.09
CA THR A 317 2.28 -19.70 -17.25
C THR A 317 2.15 -18.19 -17.48
N GLN A 318 2.53 -17.37 -16.49
CA GLN A 318 2.40 -15.93 -16.59
C GLN A 318 3.37 -15.33 -17.61
N LYS A 319 2.87 -14.34 -18.34
CA LYS A 319 3.68 -13.53 -19.27
C LYS A 319 3.99 -12.20 -18.59
N LYS A 320 5.19 -12.09 -18.06
CA LYS A 320 5.65 -10.86 -17.40
C LYS A 320 5.82 -9.74 -18.41
N SER A 321 5.43 -8.52 -18.04
CA SER A 321 5.46 -7.37 -18.95
C SER A 321 5.52 -6.05 -18.19
N PHE A 322 6.04 -5.02 -18.85
CA PHE A 322 5.80 -3.63 -18.47
C PHE A 322 4.51 -3.13 -19.12
N THR A 323 3.72 -2.38 -18.38
CA THR A 323 2.47 -1.79 -18.90
C THR A 323 2.72 -0.37 -19.36
N ILE A 324 2.35 -0.06 -20.59
CA ILE A 324 2.43 1.28 -21.19
C ILE A 324 1.03 1.89 -21.20
N ILE A 325 0.92 3.12 -20.75
CA ILE A 325 -0.34 3.86 -20.65
C ILE A 325 -0.21 5.13 -21.50
N ASP A 326 -0.98 5.22 -22.56
CA ASP A 326 -1.16 6.46 -23.32
C ASP A 326 -2.41 7.19 -22.84
N MET A 327 -2.23 8.31 -22.12
CA MET A 327 -3.31 9.12 -21.60
C MET A 327 -3.49 10.38 -22.44
N ASP A 328 -4.65 10.56 -23.05
CA ASP A 328 -4.98 11.75 -23.82
C ASP A 328 -5.27 12.98 -22.90
N VAL A 329 -5.48 14.13 -23.52
CA VAL A 329 -5.77 15.39 -22.80
C VAL A 329 -7.09 15.38 -22.01
N LYS A 330 -7.99 14.43 -22.31
CA LYS A 330 -9.28 14.26 -21.64
C LYS A 330 -9.23 13.18 -20.55
N GLY A 331 -8.07 12.49 -20.41
CA GLY A 331 -7.90 11.42 -19.44
C GLY A 331 -8.33 10.05 -19.95
N LYS A 332 -8.69 9.90 -21.23
CA LYS A 332 -8.88 8.57 -21.82
C LYS A 332 -7.53 7.88 -21.90
N VAL A 333 -7.49 6.61 -21.51
CA VAL A 333 -6.27 5.79 -21.53
C VAL A 333 -6.38 4.69 -22.60
N ASP A 334 -5.29 4.52 -23.35
CA ASP A 334 -5.04 3.35 -24.18
C ASP A 334 -3.87 2.57 -23.54
N ILE A 335 -4.00 1.25 -23.43
CA ILE A 335 -3.10 0.42 -22.63
C ILE A 335 -2.48 -0.65 -23.56
N SER A 336 -1.16 -0.76 -23.50
CA SER A 336 -0.39 -1.81 -24.16
C SER A 336 0.64 -2.40 -23.20
N THR A 337 1.25 -3.51 -23.57
CA THR A 337 2.26 -4.18 -22.76
C THR A 337 3.49 -4.51 -23.58
N ILE A 338 4.67 -4.40 -22.96
CA ILE A 338 5.95 -4.82 -23.53
C ILE A 338 6.40 -6.04 -22.74
N PRO A 339 6.53 -7.22 -23.37
CA PRO A 339 6.96 -8.44 -22.68
C PRO A 339 8.35 -8.27 -22.05
N VAL A 340 8.55 -8.85 -20.87
CA VAL A 340 9.86 -8.92 -20.23
C VAL A 340 10.64 -10.10 -20.80
N GLU A 341 11.88 -9.85 -21.16
CA GLU A 341 12.87 -10.84 -21.61
C GLU A 341 13.77 -11.20 -20.41
N ALA A 342 13.34 -12.20 -19.64
CA ALA A 342 14.09 -12.66 -18.49
C ALA A 342 15.35 -13.41 -18.91
N LYS A 343 16.48 -13.24 -18.17
CA LYS A 343 17.72 -14.00 -18.36
C LYS A 343 17.52 -15.50 -18.10
N ARG A 344 16.70 -15.82 -17.11
CA ARG A 344 16.27 -17.17 -16.73
C ARG A 344 14.76 -17.16 -16.55
N ASP A 345 14.09 -18.22 -16.97
CA ASP A 345 12.64 -18.35 -16.81
C ASP A 345 12.27 -19.54 -15.92
N VAL A 346 11.05 -19.55 -15.41
CA VAL A 346 10.47 -20.65 -14.64
C VAL A 346 9.56 -21.43 -15.55
N VAL A 347 9.82 -22.72 -15.70
CA VAL A 347 9.05 -23.64 -16.53
C VAL A 347 8.78 -24.94 -15.75
N ILE A 348 7.65 -25.57 -16.02
CA ILE A 348 7.33 -26.92 -15.53
C ILE A 348 7.59 -27.89 -16.68
N LEU A 349 8.42 -28.89 -16.42
CA LEU A 349 8.68 -29.98 -17.34
C LEU A 349 8.02 -31.25 -16.83
N GLU A 350 7.21 -31.89 -17.65
CA GLU A 350 6.55 -33.16 -17.36
C GLU A 350 7.03 -34.24 -18.32
N GLY A 351 7.41 -35.40 -17.78
CA GLY A 351 7.90 -36.52 -18.59
C GLY A 351 8.49 -37.63 -17.74
N TYR A 352 8.96 -38.70 -18.41
CA TYR A 352 9.72 -39.74 -17.71
C TYR A 352 11.07 -39.19 -17.26
N PHE A 353 11.46 -39.54 -16.05
CA PHE A 353 12.67 -38.99 -15.41
C PHE A 353 13.93 -39.14 -16.27
N GLU A 354 14.11 -40.29 -16.94
CA GLU A 354 15.26 -40.54 -17.83
C GLU A 354 15.24 -39.62 -19.06
N ASP A 355 14.05 -39.36 -19.61
CA ASP A 355 13.90 -38.48 -20.77
C ASP A 355 14.19 -37.02 -20.39
N LEU A 356 13.71 -36.58 -19.23
CA LEU A 356 13.97 -35.22 -18.70
C LEU A 356 15.47 -35.02 -18.38
N LEU A 357 16.19 -36.05 -17.90
CA LEU A 357 17.63 -35.96 -17.66
C LEU A 357 18.47 -35.95 -18.94
N ASN A 358 18.00 -36.60 -20.01
CA ASN A 358 18.74 -36.74 -21.26
C ASN A 358 18.44 -35.60 -22.28
N ASN A 359 17.31 -34.97 -22.17
CA ASN A 359 16.98 -33.78 -22.96
C ASN A 359 17.65 -32.55 -22.32
N LYS A 360 18.80 -32.21 -22.82
CA LYS A 360 19.57 -31.01 -22.46
C LYS A 360 19.13 -29.77 -23.23
N GLU A 361 17.97 -29.79 -23.90
CA GLU A 361 17.41 -28.64 -24.61
C GLU A 361 16.22 -28.05 -23.85
#